data_e2c3f1e63a95cb4ab2be4b859a938756
#
_entry.id   e2c3f1e63a95cb4ab2be4b859a938756
#
_cell.length_a   1.000
_cell.length_b   1.000
_cell.length_c   1.000
_cell.angle_alpha   90.00
_cell.angle_beta   90.00
_cell.angle_gamma   90.00
#
_symmetry.space_group_name_H-M   'P 1'
#
loop_
_entity.id
_entity.type
_entity.pdbx_description
1 polymer ?
#
loop_
_entity_poly.entity_id
_entity_poly.type
_entity_poly.pdbx_seq_one_letter_code
_entity_poly.pdbx_strand_id
1 'polypeptide(L)'
;MNFYKRTALAALVMGFSGAALALPNITILATGGTIAGGGDSATKSNYTAGKVGVENLVNAVPQLKDIANVKGEQVVNIGSQDMNDNVWLTLAKKINTDCDKTDGFVITHGTDTMEETAYFLDLTVKCDKPVVMVGAMRPSTSMSADGPFNLYNAVVTAADKASANRGVLVVMNDTVLDGRDVTKTNTTNVATFKSVNYGPLGYIHNGKIDYQRTPARKHTSDTPFDVSKLNELPKVGIVYNYANASDLPAKALVDAGYDGIVSAGVGNGNL
;
A
#
# COMPACT_ATOMS: atom_id res chain seq x y z
N MET A 1 -28.00 53.95 37.02
CA MET A 1 -27.71 52.54 37.36
C MET A 1 -28.03 51.67 36.11
N ASN A 2 -27.12 50.90 35.58
CA ASN A 2 -27.23 49.88 34.50
C ASN A 2 -27.04 50.29 33.03
N PHE A 3 -25.91 50.92 32.70
CA PHE A 3 -25.44 50.98 31.31
C PHE A 3 -24.29 49.98 30.99
N TYR A 4 -23.69 49.37 32.01
CA TYR A 4 -22.52 48.48 31.88
C TYR A 4 -22.81 46.98 31.72
N LYS A 5 -24.11 46.58 31.67
CA LYS A 5 -24.47 45.17 31.53
C LYS A 5 -24.81 44.72 30.10
N ARG A 6 -24.80 45.59 29.11
CA ARG A 6 -25.18 45.29 27.73
C ARG A 6 -23.97 45.14 26.77
N THR A 7 -22.78 45.48 27.19
CA THR A 7 -21.54 45.40 26.35
C THR A 7 -20.75 44.12 26.57
N ALA A 8 -21.04 43.30 27.57
CA ALA A 8 -20.33 42.06 27.83
C ALA A 8 -20.87 40.84 27.07
N LEU A 9 -22.05 40.96 26.41
CA LEU A 9 -22.67 39.81 25.68
C LEU A 9 -22.38 39.81 24.18
N ALA A 10 -21.81 40.91 23.65
CA ALA A 10 -21.45 41.02 22.22
C ALA A 10 -20.04 40.53 21.88
N ALA A 11 -19.18 40.29 22.87
CA ALA A 11 -17.79 39.86 22.66
C ALA A 11 -17.56 38.34 22.67
N LEU A 12 -18.61 37.55 22.91
CA LEU A 12 -18.48 36.06 23.00
C LEU A 12 -18.98 35.31 21.77
N VAL A 13 -19.34 36.00 20.68
CA VAL A 13 -19.85 35.37 19.43
C VAL A 13 -18.82 35.45 18.27
N MET A 14 -17.66 36.04 18.47
CA MET A 14 -16.62 36.18 17.43
C MET A 14 -15.43 35.25 17.67
N GLY A 15 -15.62 33.95 17.87
CA GLY A 15 -14.52 33.03 18.17
C GLY A 15 -14.60 31.63 17.57
N PHE A 16 -15.59 31.35 16.76
CA PHE A 16 -15.65 30.07 16.00
C PHE A 16 -15.71 30.35 14.50
N SER A 17 -14.68 31.02 13.98
CA SER A 17 -14.27 30.79 12.60
C SER A 17 -13.67 29.37 12.60
N GLY A 18 -14.48 28.36 12.32
CA GLY A 18 -13.97 27.05 12.01
C GLY A 18 -13.00 27.23 10.86
N ALA A 19 -11.68 27.13 11.12
CA ALA A 19 -10.71 27.02 10.05
C ALA A 19 -11.15 25.80 9.23
N ALA A 20 -11.64 26.04 8.02
CA ALA A 20 -11.86 24.98 7.06
C ALA A 20 -10.50 24.31 6.89
N LEU A 21 -10.32 23.13 7.48
CA LEU A 21 -9.10 22.35 7.30
C LEU A 21 -9.01 22.05 5.81
N ALA A 22 -7.93 22.49 5.17
CA ALA A 22 -7.68 22.14 3.78
C ALA A 22 -7.63 20.61 3.65
N LEU A 23 -8.21 20.08 2.59
CA LEU A 23 -8.12 18.65 2.30
C LEU A 23 -6.65 18.24 2.15
N PRO A 24 -6.26 17.08 2.67
CA PRO A 24 -4.90 16.57 2.52
C PRO A 24 -4.57 16.30 1.04
N ASN A 25 -3.31 16.47 0.68
CA ASN A 25 -2.80 16.15 -0.64
C ASN A 25 -2.32 14.71 -0.66
N ILE A 26 -2.90 13.87 -1.50
CA ILE A 26 -2.55 12.45 -1.62
C ILE A 26 -1.99 12.16 -3.01
N THR A 27 -0.83 11.55 -3.05
CA THR A 27 -0.21 11.12 -4.31
C THR A 27 -0.46 9.62 -4.53
N ILE A 28 -1.12 9.28 -5.64
CA ILE A 28 -1.31 7.90 -6.08
C ILE A 28 -0.19 7.53 -7.04
N LEU A 29 0.61 6.53 -6.68
CA LEU A 29 1.66 5.91 -7.49
C LEU A 29 1.11 4.63 -8.12
N ALA A 30 0.81 4.65 -9.41
CA ALA A 30 0.20 3.50 -10.08
C ALA A 30 1.26 2.58 -10.69
N THR A 31 1.17 1.28 -10.39
CA THR A 31 2.06 0.25 -10.95
C THR A 31 1.36 -0.75 -11.87
N GLY A 32 0.04 -0.69 -12.00
CA GLY A 32 -0.75 -1.61 -12.81
C GLY A 32 -1.56 -2.61 -11.98
N GLY A 33 -1.48 -3.88 -12.31
CA GLY A 33 -2.20 -4.95 -11.63
C GLY A 33 -3.67 -5.10 -12.00
N THR A 34 -4.40 -5.93 -11.27
CA THR A 34 -5.82 -6.24 -11.48
C THR A 34 -6.72 -5.03 -11.24
N ILE A 35 -6.40 -4.16 -10.29
CA ILE A 35 -7.15 -2.94 -10.00
C ILE A 35 -7.21 -2.02 -11.22
N ALA A 36 -6.14 -2.01 -12.03
CA ALA A 36 -6.04 -1.36 -13.32
C ALA A 36 -6.33 -2.33 -14.50
N GLY A 37 -6.86 -3.51 -14.21
CA GLY A 37 -7.15 -4.54 -15.19
C GLY A 37 -8.50 -4.35 -15.87
N GLY A 38 -8.56 -4.72 -17.15
CA GLY A 38 -9.79 -4.71 -17.94
C GLY A 38 -9.93 -5.99 -18.76
N GLY A 39 -11.13 -6.54 -18.80
CA GLY A 39 -11.51 -7.70 -19.60
C GLY A 39 -12.75 -7.42 -20.45
N ASP A 40 -13.06 -8.35 -21.34
CA ASP A 40 -14.19 -8.21 -22.28
C ASP A 40 -15.52 -8.74 -21.72
N SER A 41 -15.52 -9.23 -20.48
CA SER A 41 -16.71 -9.83 -19.86
C SER A 41 -16.81 -9.48 -18.39
N ALA A 42 -18.01 -9.10 -17.95
CA ALA A 42 -18.30 -8.80 -16.55
C ALA A 42 -18.38 -10.06 -15.65
N THR A 43 -18.48 -11.25 -16.24
CA THR A 43 -18.69 -12.53 -15.53
C THR A 43 -17.56 -13.52 -15.69
N LYS A 44 -16.54 -13.21 -16.50
CA LYS A 44 -15.36 -14.07 -16.69
C LYS A 44 -14.14 -13.46 -16.04
N SER A 45 -13.25 -14.29 -15.58
CA SER A 45 -12.03 -13.90 -14.85
C SER A 45 -10.81 -13.61 -15.75
N ASN A 46 -10.92 -13.80 -17.06
CA ASN A 46 -9.85 -13.45 -18.00
C ASN A 46 -9.82 -11.93 -18.26
N TYR A 47 -8.68 -11.32 -18.02
CA TYR A 47 -8.46 -9.87 -18.18
C TYR A 47 -6.99 -9.60 -18.48
N THR A 48 -6.70 -8.37 -18.92
CA THR A 48 -5.33 -7.85 -19.04
C THR A 48 -5.04 -6.92 -17.86
N ALA A 49 -4.03 -7.23 -17.07
CA ALA A 49 -3.56 -6.38 -15.98
C ALA A 49 -3.01 -5.06 -16.54
N GLY A 50 -3.18 -3.95 -15.80
CA GLY A 50 -2.62 -2.67 -16.18
C GLY A 50 -3.23 -2.01 -17.43
N LYS A 51 -4.39 -2.43 -17.88
CA LYS A 51 -5.04 -1.87 -19.09
C LYS A 51 -5.56 -0.44 -18.89
N VAL A 52 -5.79 -0.04 -17.64
CA VAL A 52 -6.41 1.24 -17.26
C VAL A 52 -5.36 2.14 -16.59
N GLY A 53 -5.16 3.33 -17.13
CA GLY A 53 -4.24 4.32 -16.57
C GLY A 53 -4.75 4.94 -15.27
N VAL A 54 -3.84 5.54 -14.49
CA VAL A 54 -4.11 6.12 -13.16
C VAL A 54 -5.24 7.16 -13.16
N GLU A 55 -5.33 8.00 -14.18
CA GLU A 55 -6.40 9.01 -14.28
C GLU A 55 -7.79 8.38 -14.33
N ASN A 56 -7.93 7.27 -15.07
CA ASN A 56 -9.20 6.56 -15.16
C ASN A 56 -9.56 5.89 -13.83
N LEU A 57 -8.57 5.38 -13.08
CA LEU A 57 -8.81 4.85 -11.73
C LEU A 57 -9.32 5.92 -10.78
N VAL A 58 -8.72 7.10 -10.78
CA VAL A 58 -9.14 8.23 -9.95
C VAL A 58 -10.53 8.71 -10.36
N ASN A 59 -10.79 8.86 -11.65
CA ASN A 59 -12.09 9.30 -12.18
C ASN A 59 -13.22 8.30 -11.92
N ALA A 60 -12.92 7.01 -11.78
CA ALA A 60 -13.89 5.99 -11.44
C ALA A 60 -14.41 6.11 -9.99
N VAL A 61 -13.76 6.93 -9.15
CA VAL A 61 -14.13 7.13 -7.74
C VAL A 61 -14.27 8.63 -7.45
N PRO A 62 -15.33 9.30 -7.94
CA PRO A 62 -15.47 10.76 -7.79
C PRO A 62 -15.56 11.24 -6.32
N GLN A 63 -15.92 10.35 -5.40
CA GLN A 63 -15.97 10.61 -3.94
C GLN A 63 -14.60 10.92 -3.33
N LEU A 64 -13.49 10.62 -4.02
CA LEU A 64 -12.14 10.98 -3.57
C LEU A 64 -11.99 12.49 -3.39
N LYS A 65 -12.70 13.31 -4.17
CA LYS A 65 -12.68 14.78 -4.08
C LYS A 65 -13.22 15.32 -2.76
N ASP A 66 -14.02 14.53 -2.05
CA ASP A 66 -14.61 14.93 -0.77
C ASP A 66 -13.65 14.69 0.40
N ILE A 67 -12.60 13.89 0.20
CA ILE A 67 -11.68 13.47 1.25
C ILE A 67 -10.23 13.91 1.05
N ALA A 68 -9.79 14.15 -0.19
CA ALA A 68 -8.42 14.53 -0.49
C ALA A 68 -8.28 15.27 -1.83
N ASN A 69 -7.22 16.07 -1.95
CA ASN A 69 -6.70 16.52 -3.24
C ASN A 69 -5.81 15.42 -3.80
N VAL A 70 -6.31 14.68 -4.79
CA VAL A 70 -5.61 13.51 -5.32
C VAL A 70 -4.84 13.85 -6.58
N LYS A 71 -3.56 13.47 -6.63
CA LYS A 71 -2.69 13.50 -7.81
C LYS A 71 -2.30 12.07 -8.17
N GLY A 72 -2.53 11.66 -9.42
CA GLY A 72 -2.10 10.36 -9.93
C GLY A 72 -0.81 10.46 -10.72
N GLU A 73 0.11 9.50 -10.52
CA GLU A 73 1.34 9.34 -11.28
C GLU A 73 1.51 7.88 -11.69
N GLN A 74 1.71 7.64 -12.99
CA GLN A 74 1.98 6.29 -13.49
C GLN A 74 3.49 6.00 -13.35
N VAL A 75 3.84 5.06 -12.48
CA VAL A 75 5.24 4.63 -12.29
C VAL A 75 5.60 3.56 -13.32
N VAL A 76 4.81 2.50 -13.37
CA VAL A 76 4.86 1.44 -14.39
C VAL A 76 3.44 0.92 -14.64
N ASN A 77 3.28 0.05 -15.63
CA ASN A 77 1.97 -0.54 -15.94
C ASN A 77 2.13 -2.03 -16.25
N ILE A 78 2.28 -2.84 -15.20
CA ILE A 78 2.61 -4.26 -15.29
C ILE A 78 1.66 -5.13 -14.46
N GLY A 79 1.62 -6.41 -14.74
CA GLY A 79 1.14 -7.41 -13.78
C GLY A 79 2.17 -7.57 -12.66
N SER A 80 1.73 -7.87 -11.45
CA SER A 80 2.68 -7.98 -10.33
C SER A 80 3.63 -9.18 -10.42
N GLN A 81 3.34 -10.18 -11.23
CA GLN A 81 4.27 -11.25 -11.56
C GLN A 81 5.52 -10.76 -12.33
N ASP A 82 5.44 -9.57 -12.93
CA ASP A 82 6.55 -8.92 -13.66
C ASP A 82 7.26 -7.85 -12.80
N MET A 83 6.92 -7.77 -11.49
CA MET A 83 7.58 -6.88 -10.54
C MET A 83 9.07 -7.22 -10.43
N ASN A 84 9.90 -6.19 -10.25
CA ASN A 84 11.35 -6.35 -10.19
C ASN A 84 12.02 -5.27 -9.34
N ASP A 85 13.30 -5.47 -9.05
CA ASP A 85 14.12 -4.61 -8.21
C ASP A 85 14.14 -3.15 -8.67
N ASN A 86 14.15 -2.89 -9.97
CA ASN A 86 14.17 -1.53 -10.52
C ASN A 86 12.89 -0.77 -10.16
N VAL A 87 11.74 -1.44 -10.21
CA VAL A 87 10.45 -0.85 -9.83
C VAL A 87 10.42 -0.59 -8.32
N TRP A 88 10.91 -1.52 -7.50
CA TRP A 88 11.01 -1.35 -6.06
C TRP A 88 11.90 -0.17 -5.68
N LEU A 89 13.11 -0.09 -6.26
CA LEU A 89 14.02 1.04 -6.05
C LEU A 89 13.40 2.37 -6.48
N THR A 90 12.72 2.39 -7.63
CA THR A 90 12.03 3.57 -8.14
C THR A 90 10.95 4.04 -7.17
N LEU A 91 10.10 3.13 -6.66
CA LEU A 91 9.05 3.45 -5.69
C LEU A 91 9.64 4.00 -4.39
N ALA A 92 10.63 3.31 -3.79
CA ALA A 92 11.24 3.73 -2.54
C ALA A 92 11.91 5.11 -2.66
N LYS A 93 12.70 5.32 -3.70
CA LYS A 93 13.36 6.61 -3.95
C LYS A 93 12.37 7.73 -4.20
N LYS A 94 11.30 7.47 -4.96
CA LYS A 94 10.26 8.45 -5.25
C LYS A 94 9.52 8.86 -3.99
N ILE A 95 9.10 7.91 -3.16
CA ILE A 95 8.43 8.19 -1.89
C ILE A 95 9.35 9.03 -0.99
N ASN A 96 10.62 8.64 -0.85
CA ASN A 96 11.59 9.36 -0.03
C ASN A 96 11.83 10.79 -0.53
N THR A 97 11.92 11.00 -1.84
CA THR A 97 12.14 12.32 -2.46
C THR A 97 10.92 13.24 -2.37
N ASP A 98 9.73 12.66 -2.46
CA ASP A 98 8.48 13.42 -2.51
C ASP A 98 7.74 13.47 -1.17
N CYS A 99 8.36 12.98 -0.08
CA CYS A 99 7.77 12.89 1.24
C CYS A 99 7.21 14.24 1.75
N ASP A 100 7.93 15.33 1.53
CA ASP A 100 7.51 16.66 1.97
C ASP A 100 6.52 17.36 1.02
N LYS A 101 6.23 16.74 -0.13
CA LYS A 101 5.35 17.31 -1.17
C LYS A 101 3.90 16.83 -1.08
N THR A 102 3.62 15.90 -0.21
CA THR A 102 2.31 15.25 -0.05
C THR A 102 2.04 14.89 1.41
N ASP A 103 0.78 14.71 1.76
CA ASP A 103 0.38 14.29 3.10
C ASP A 103 0.29 12.76 3.25
N GLY A 104 0.31 12.04 2.13
CA GLY A 104 0.32 10.58 2.11
C GLY A 104 0.44 10.02 0.69
N PHE A 105 0.79 8.74 0.61
CA PHE A 105 0.94 8.00 -0.64
C PHE A 105 -0.03 6.83 -0.69
N VAL A 106 -0.60 6.60 -1.87
CA VAL A 106 -1.32 5.37 -2.21
C VAL A 106 -0.61 4.71 -3.38
N ILE A 107 -0.34 3.41 -3.29
CA ILE A 107 0.31 2.64 -4.36
C ILE A 107 -0.70 1.60 -4.86
N THR A 108 -1.17 1.76 -6.11
CA THR A 108 -2.00 0.72 -6.74
C THR A 108 -1.10 -0.37 -7.30
N HIS A 109 -1.39 -1.62 -6.97
CA HIS A 109 -0.49 -2.75 -7.22
C HIS A 109 -1.27 -4.02 -7.58
N GLY A 110 -0.66 -4.92 -8.34
CA GLY A 110 -1.18 -6.26 -8.53
C GLY A 110 -1.04 -7.11 -7.28
N THR A 111 -1.95 -8.04 -7.08
CA THR A 111 -2.08 -8.75 -5.80
C THR A 111 -1.09 -9.89 -5.60
N ASP A 112 -0.48 -10.44 -6.67
CA ASP A 112 0.34 -11.66 -6.58
C ASP A 112 1.65 -11.45 -5.80
N THR A 113 2.28 -10.27 -5.94
CA THR A 113 3.54 -9.92 -5.25
C THR A 113 3.41 -8.68 -4.37
N MET A 114 2.17 -8.27 -4.04
CA MET A 114 1.92 -7.10 -3.19
C MET A 114 2.59 -7.24 -1.83
N GLU A 115 2.57 -8.42 -1.22
CA GLU A 115 3.20 -8.70 0.07
C GLU A 115 4.72 -8.50 0.04
N GLU A 116 5.38 -8.80 -1.08
CA GLU A 116 6.81 -8.59 -1.27
C GLU A 116 7.14 -7.10 -1.40
N THR A 117 6.41 -6.38 -2.26
CA THR A 117 6.57 -4.94 -2.43
C THR A 117 6.26 -4.18 -1.13
N ALA A 118 5.21 -4.58 -0.40
CA ALA A 118 4.86 -3.99 0.89
C ALA A 118 6.00 -4.11 1.90
N TYR A 119 6.57 -5.30 2.01
CA TYR A 119 7.68 -5.55 2.94
C TYR A 119 8.97 -4.84 2.53
N PHE A 120 9.29 -4.82 1.23
CA PHE A 120 10.44 -4.06 0.74
C PHE A 120 10.33 -2.57 1.08
N LEU A 121 9.17 -1.97 0.82
CA LEU A 121 8.94 -0.56 1.14
C LEU A 121 8.91 -0.30 2.65
N ASP A 122 8.36 -1.22 3.43
CA ASP A 122 8.36 -1.14 4.90
C ASP A 122 9.77 -1.10 5.49
N LEU A 123 10.73 -1.73 4.83
CA LEU A 123 12.13 -1.70 5.22
C LEU A 123 12.92 -0.49 4.70
N THR A 124 12.54 0.10 3.56
CA THR A 124 13.42 1.03 2.81
C THR A 124 12.89 2.45 2.71
N VAL A 125 11.61 2.68 2.95
CA VAL A 125 11.02 4.03 2.94
C VAL A 125 11.51 4.82 4.15
N LYS A 126 11.94 6.08 3.90
CA LYS A 126 12.41 7.04 4.91
C LYS A 126 11.48 8.25 4.94
N CYS A 127 10.19 7.99 5.13
CA CYS A 127 9.13 8.98 5.10
C CYS A 127 8.13 8.69 6.22
N ASP A 128 7.78 9.71 6.99
CA ASP A 128 6.87 9.60 8.13
C ASP A 128 5.39 9.73 7.73
N LYS A 129 5.13 10.01 6.45
CA LYS A 129 3.77 10.10 5.93
C LYS A 129 3.19 8.69 5.71
N PRO A 130 1.86 8.53 5.77
CA PRO A 130 1.22 7.27 5.44
C PRO A 130 1.59 6.78 4.04
N VAL A 131 1.98 5.53 3.92
CA VAL A 131 2.22 4.83 2.65
C VAL A 131 1.31 3.62 2.62
N VAL A 132 0.35 3.64 1.70
CA VAL A 132 -0.75 2.67 1.66
C VAL A 132 -0.76 1.96 0.32
N MET A 133 -0.62 0.64 0.33
CA MET A 133 -0.77 -0.19 -0.86
C MET A 133 -2.20 -0.70 -1.00
N VAL A 134 -2.66 -0.79 -2.23
CA VAL A 134 -4.02 -1.24 -2.56
C VAL A 134 -4.04 -2.01 -3.88
N GLY A 135 -4.92 -2.97 -3.97
CA GLY A 135 -5.16 -3.75 -5.17
C GLY A 135 -6.63 -4.13 -5.34
N ALA A 136 -6.88 -5.04 -6.24
CA ALA A 136 -8.19 -5.65 -6.43
C ALA A 136 -8.04 -7.12 -6.82
N MET A 137 -8.98 -7.94 -6.39
CA MET A 137 -9.06 -9.35 -6.78
C MET A 137 -9.92 -9.56 -8.04
N ARG A 138 -10.71 -8.56 -8.40
CA ARG A 138 -11.55 -8.56 -9.60
C ARG A 138 -11.17 -7.39 -10.50
N PRO A 139 -11.07 -7.59 -11.83
CA PRO A 139 -10.79 -6.50 -12.76
C PRO A 139 -11.89 -5.44 -12.75
N SER A 140 -11.56 -4.22 -13.16
CA SER A 140 -12.47 -3.07 -13.16
C SER A 140 -13.77 -3.29 -13.95
N THR A 141 -13.74 -4.19 -14.93
CA THR A 141 -14.89 -4.56 -15.78
C THR A 141 -15.80 -5.61 -15.16
N SER A 142 -15.44 -6.21 -14.03
CA SER A 142 -16.26 -7.22 -13.36
C SER A 142 -17.54 -6.63 -12.74
N MET A 143 -18.61 -7.42 -12.70
CA MET A 143 -19.90 -7.01 -12.14
C MET A 143 -19.81 -6.56 -10.67
N SER A 144 -18.93 -7.17 -9.89
CA SER A 144 -18.69 -6.79 -8.49
C SER A 144 -17.21 -6.46 -8.28
N ALA A 145 -16.68 -5.55 -9.08
CA ALA A 145 -15.31 -5.08 -8.96
C ALA A 145 -15.07 -4.49 -7.56
N ASP A 146 -14.03 -4.99 -6.87
CA ASP A 146 -13.67 -4.52 -5.54
C ASP A 146 -12.71 -3.33 -5.56
N GLY A 147 -12.06 -3.07 -6.70
CA GLY A 147 -11.05 -2.02 -6.87
C GLY A 147 -11.50 -0.61 -6.48
N PRO A 148 -12.66 -0.10 -6.95
CA PRO A 148 -13.10 1.26 -6.63
C PRO A 148 -13.25 1.52 -5.13
N PHE A 149 -13.85 0.60 -4.38
CA PHE A 149 -14.03 0.78 -2.95
C PHE A 149 -12.73 0.55 -2.16
N ASN A 150 -11.88 -0.39 -2.60
CA ASN A 150 -10.54 -0.55 -2.05
C ASN A 150 -9.71 0.73 -2.23
N LEU A 151 -9.76 1.36 -3.42
CA LEU A 151 -9.06 2.62 -3.68
C LEU A 151 -9.58 3.76 -2.80
N TYR A 152 -10.91 3.88 -2.65
CA TYR A 152 -11.50 4.85 -1.73
C TYR A 152 -10.97 4.67 -0.31
N ASN A 153 -11.02 3.46 0.23
CA ASN A 153 -10.52 3.13 1.57
C ASN A 153 -9.01 3.37 1.72
N ALA A 154 -8.22 3.12 0.67
CA ALA A 154 -6.78 3.41 0.70
C ALA A 154 -6.51 4.91 0.78
N VAL A 155 -7.26 5.73 0.05
CA VAL A 155 -7.12 7.21 0.13
C VAL A 155 -7.61 7.73 1.48
N VAL A 156 -8.72 7.22 2.04
CA VAL A 156 -9.15 7.49 3.41
C VAL A 156 -8.02 7.20 4.40
N THR A 157 -7.37 6.04 4.25
CA THR A 157 -6.27 5.63 5.12
C THR A 157 -5.04 6.53 4.97
N ALA A 158 -4.68 6.88 3.73
CA ALA A 158 -3.54 7.78 3.49
C ALA A 158 -3.79 9.21 3.96
N ALA A 159 -5.05 9.65 3.99
CA ALA A 159 -5.47 10.98 4.46
C ALA A 159 -5.57 11.09 5.98
N ASP A 160 -5.66 9.96 6.69
CA ASP A 160 -5.80 9.94 8.15
C ASP A 160 -4.42 10.09 8.83
N LYS A 161 -4.25 11.13 9.64
CA LYS A 161 -3.03 11.35 10.41
C LYS A 161 -2.70 10.21 11.37
N ALA A 162 -3.71 9.46 11.84
CA ALA A 162 -3.48 8.29 12.69
C ALA A 162 -2.80 7.13 11.95
N SER A 163 -2.75 7.18 10.62
CA SER A 163 -2.03 6.20 9.79
C SER A 163 -0.52 6.44 9.73
N ALA A 164 -0.06 7.63 10.11
CA ALA A 164 1.37 7.95 10.14
C ALA A 164 2.12 7.09 11.17
N ASN A 165 3.39 6.80 10.91
CA ASN A 165 4.25 5.99 11.78
C ASN A 165 3.70 4.59 12.10
N ARG A 166 3.01 3.97 11.13
CA ARG A 166 2.53 2.58 11.24
C ARG A 166 3.18 1.63 10.22
N GLY A 167 4.30 2.04 9.63
CA GLY A 167 4.92 1.32 8.53
C GLY A 167 4.14 1.48 7.22
N VAL A 168 4.44 0.61 6.27
CA VAL A 168 3.66 0.49 5.05
C VAL A 168 2.39 -0.31 5.33
N LEU A 169 1.26 0.25 4.94
CA LEU A 169 -0.07 -0.33 5.15
C LEU A 169 -0.57 -0.98 3.87
N VAL A 170 -1.29 -2.08 3.99
CA VAL A 170 -2.04 -2.69 2.88
C VAL A 170 -3.52 -2.60 3.19
N VAL A 171 -4.29 -1.99 2.30
CA VAL A 171 -5.74 -1.81 2.46
C VAL A 171 -6.48 -2.62 1.41
N MET A 172 -7.19 -3.63 1.87
CA MET A 172 -7.99 -4.53 1.06
C MET A 172 -9.23 -4.98 1.84
N ASN A 173 -10.39 -4.97 1.19
CA ASN A 173 -11.63 -5.53 1.75
C ASN A 173 -11.91 -5.01 3.18
N ASP A 174 -11.98 -3.67 3.33
CA ASP A 174 -12.28 -2.94 4.57
C ASP A 174 -11.29 -3.18 5.73
N THR A 175 -10.12 -3.72 5.43
CA THR A 175 -9.13 -4.10 6.44
C THR A 175 -7.81 -3.37 6.20
N VAL A 176 -7.21 -2.84 7.26
CA VAL A 176 -5.86 -2.26 7.27
C VAL A 176 -4.90 -3.30 7.81
N LEU A 177 -3.94 -3.71 6.99
CA LEU A 177 -2.98 -4.77 7.26
C LEU A 177 -1.56 -4.21 7.35
N ASP A 178 -0.72 -4.87 8.13
CA ASP A 178 0.70 -4.58 8.30
C ASP A 178 1.49 -5.05 7.07
N GLY A 179 2.24 -4.17 6.42
CA GLY A 179 3.04 -4.50 5.24
C GLY A 179 4.09 -5.59 5.48
N ARG A 180 4.49 -5.80 6.74
CA ARG A 180 5.43 -6.86 7.12
C ARG A 180 4.77 -8.24 7.27
N ASP A 181 3.50 -8.30 7.72
CA ASP A 181 2.82 -9.55 8.08
C ASP A 181 1.71 -9.93 7.10
N VAL A 182 1.44 -9.09 6.11
CA VAL A 182 0.40 -9.34 5.13
C VAL A 182 0.77 -10.49 4.20
N THR A 183 -0.19 -11.37 3.92
CA THR A 183 -0.04 -12.49 2.98
C THR A 183 -1.31 -12.70 2.16
N LYS A 184 -1.14 -12.97 0.87
CA LYS A 184 -2.22 -13.40 -0.02
C LYS A 184 -2.51 -14.88 0.22
N THR A 185 -3.59 -15.18 0.97
CA THR A 185 -3.90 -16.55 1.42
C THR A 185 -4.79 -17.34 0.45
N ASN A 186 -5.33 -16.69 -0.58
CA ASN A 186 -6.21 -17.30 -1.56
C ASN A 186 -6.04 -16.63 -2.92
N THR A 187 -6.25 -17.37 -4.00
CA THR A 187 -6.02 -16.90 -5.37
C THR A 187 -7.17 -16.07 -5.96
N THR A 188 -8.39 -16.17 -5.42
CA THR A 188 -9.59 -15.56 -6.03
C THR A 188 -10.50 -14.82 -5.06
N ASN A 189 -10.48 -15.14 -3.77
CA ASN A 189 -11.36 -14.54 -2.79
C ASN A 189 -10.98 -13.06 -2.53
N VAL A 190 -11.96 -12.15 -2.50
CA VAL A 190 -11.72 -10.74 -2.19
C VAL A 190 -11.16 -10.52 -0.78
N ALA A 191 -11.50 -11.39 0.18
CA ALA A 191 -10.99 -11.37 1.55
C ALA A 191 -9.69 -12.19 1.71
N THR A 192 -8.83 -12.20 0.69
CA THR A 192 -7.65 -13.07 0.63
C THR A 192 -6.47 -12.58 1.46
N PHE A 193 -6.30 -11.26 1.60
CA PHE A 193 -5.18 -10.70 2.35
C PHE A 193 -5.41 -10.79 3.85
N LYS A 194 -4.43 -11.33 4.56
CA LYS A 194 -4.46 -11.55 6.01
C LYS A 194 -3.12 -11.18 6.63
N SER A 195 -3.14 -10.66 7.84
CA SER A 195 -2.01 -10.63 8.75
C SER A 195 -2.08 -11.88 9.63
N VAL A 196 -1.40 -12.94 9.20
CA VAL A 196 -1.62 -14.30 9.71
C VAL A 196 -1.13 -14.46 11.15
N ASN A 197 -0.02 -13.78 11.50
CA ASN A 197 0.61 -13.96 12.81
C ASN A 197 0.05 -13.02 13.88
N TYR A 198 -0.30 -11.78 13.50
CA TYR A 198 -0.63 -10.72 14.46
C TYR A 198 -2.03 -10.14 14.27
N GLY A 199 -2.75 -10.54 13.25
CA GLY A 199 -4.05 -9.97 12.89
C GLY A 199 -3.95 -8.58 12.25
N PRO A 200 -5.06 -7.99 11.82
CA PRO A 200 -5.09 -6.68 11.18
C PRO A 200 -4.66 -5.56 12.14
N LEU A 201 -4.19 -4.44 11.56
CA LEU A 201 -3.96 -3.21 12.31
C LEU A 201 -5.27 -2.50 12.66
N GLY A 202 -6.26 -2.60 11.81
CA GLY A 202 -7.56 -1.97 11.99
C GLY A 202 -8.55 -2.34 10.90
N TYR A 203 -9.74 -1.77 11.04
CA TYR A 203 -10.86 -1.95 10.11
C TYR A 203 -11.38 -0.60 9.66
N ILE A 204 -11.92 -0.54 8.45
CA ILE A 204 -12.50 0.66 7.89
C ILE A 204 -14.01 0.49 7.80
N HIS A 205 -14.75 1.42 8.37
CA HIS A 205 -16.20 1.43 8.32
C HIS A 205 -16.71 2.86 8.13
N ASN A 206 -17.57 3.07 7.13
CA ASN A 206 -18.15 4.38 6.82
C ASN A 206 -17.08 5.50 6.66
N GLY A 207 -15.96 5.20 5.99
CA GLY A 207 -14.88 6.16 5.77
C GLY A 207 -14.09 6.54 7.04
N LYS A 208 -14.15 5.72 8.09
CA LYS A 208 -13.39 5.89 9.33
C LYS A 208 -12.61 4.63 9.64
N ILE A 209 -11.40 4.81 10.14
CA ILE A 209 -10.52 3.70 10.53
C ILE A 209 -10.60 3.50 12.02
N ASP A 210 -10.85 2.27 12.42
CA ASP A 210 -10.75 1.81 13.81
C ASP A 210 -9.48 0.99 13.97
N TYR A 211 -8.41 1.63 14.44
CA TYR A 211 -7.13 0.98 14.69
C TYR A 211 -7.15 0.17 15.98
N GLN A 212 -6.83 -1.11 15.89
CA GLN A 212 -6.79 -2.04 17.02
C GLN A 212 -5.38 -2.22 17.61
N ARG A 213 -4.33 -2.03 16.77
CA ARG A 213 -2.94 -2.16 17.20
C ARG A 213 -1.99 -1.29 16.39
N THR A 214 -0.77 -1.15 16.89
CA THR A 214 0.36 -0.52 16.19
C THR A 214 1.46 -1.58 15.99
N PRO A 215 2.15 -1.60 14.84
CA PRO A 215 3.30 -2.46 14.63
C PRO A 215 4.36 -2.24 15.72
N ALA A 216 4.85 -3.34 16.31
CA ALA A 216 5.87 -3.27 17.38
C ALA A 216 7.30 -3.36 16.83
N ARG A 217 7.47 -3.82 15.59
CA ARG A 217 8.78 -3.95 14.97
C ARG A 217 9.19 -2.66 14.29
N LYS A 218 10.51 -2.44 14.18
CA LYS A 218 11.08 -1.32 13.42
C LYS A 218 10.63 -1.40 11.96
N HIS A 219 10.22 -0.27 11.44
CA HIS A 219 9.74 -0.11 10.06
C HIS A 219 10.18 1.25 9.51
N THR A 220 10.08 1.45 8.24
CA THR A 220 10.31 2.72 7.52
C THR A 220 11.54 3.49 8.03
N SER A 221 11.38 4.67 8.59
CA SER A 221 12.49 5.53 9.06
C SER A 221 13.36 4.89 10.14
N ASP A 222 12.82 3.94 10.93
CA ASP A 222 13.54 3.29 12.03
C ASP A 222 14.41 2.10 11.60
N THR A 223 14.35 1.67 10.34
CA THR A 223 15.18 0.58 9.83
C THR A 223 16.56 1.08 9.42
N PRO A 224 17.60 0.23 9.42
CA PRO A 224 18.94 0.61 8.96
C PRO A 224 19.08 0.64 7.43
N PHE A 225 18.09 0.16 6.67
CA PHE A 225 18.20 -0.01 5.23
C PHE A 225 17.98 1.33 4.51
N ASP A 226 18.97 1.77 3.74
CA ASP A 226 18.92 2.96 2.90
C ASP A 226 19.27 2.58 1.46
N VAL A 227 18.30 2.75 0.57
CA VAL A 227 18.45 2.45 -0.87
C VAL A 227 18.64 3.72 -1.73
N SER A 228 18.79 4.88 -1.13
CA SER A 228 18.85 6.16 -1.84
C SER A 228 19.99 6.23 -2.88
N LYS A 229 21.11 5.59 -2.58
CA LYS A 229 22.32 5.55 -3.43
C LYS A 229 22.47 4.30 -4.28
N LEU A 230 21.58 3.31 -4.11
CA LEU A 230 21.67 2.06 -4.84
C LEU A 230 21.09 2.22 -6.25
N ASN A 231 21.76 1.73 -7.26
CA ASN A 231 21.26 1.65 -8.63
C ASN A 231 20.70 0.26 -8.94
N GLU A 232 21.14 -0.75 -8.22
CA GLU A 232 20.70 -2.13 -8.31
C GLU A 232 20.72 -2.78 -6.92
N LEU A 233 19.99 -3.85 -6.74
CA LEU A 233 20.04 -4.70 -5.56
C LEU A 233 20.99 -5.87 -5.80
N PRO A 234 21.56 -6.48 -4.73
CA PRO A 234 22.35 -7.69 -4.87
C PRO A 234 21.48 -8.83 -5.40
N LYS A 235 22.07 -9.71 -6.20
CA LYS A 235 21.39 -10.90 -6.72
C LYS A 235 21.23 -11.94 -5.61
N VAL A 236 20.00 -12.08 -5.10
CA VAL A 236 19.68 -13.06 -4.05
C VAL A 236 18.65 -14.05 -4.58
N GLY A 237 18.98 -15.34 -4.52
CA GLY A 237 18.07 -16.41 -4.93
C GLY A 237 17.39 -17.05 -3.73
N ILE A 238 16.17 -17.58 -3.91
CA ILE A 238 15.43 -18.32 -2.90
C ILE A 238 15.41 -19.79 -3.27
N VAL A 239 15.80 -20.67 -2.35
CA VAL A 239 15.75 -22.12 -2.50
C VAL A 239 14.78 -22.69 -1.48
N TYR A 240 13.68 -23.24 -1.96
CA TYR A 240 12.70 -23.92 -1.12
C TYR A 240 13.15 -25.33 -0.77
N ASN A 241 13.01 -25.70 0.50
CA ASN A 241 13.21 -27.05 0.99
C ASN A 241 11.86 -27.78 1.14
N TYR A 242 11.87 -29.07 0.82
CA TYR A 242 10.71 -29.96 0.87
C TYR A 242 11.21 -31.41 0.98
N ALA A 243 10.29 -32.36 1.29
CA ALA A 243 10.70 -33.75 1.37
C ALA A 243 11.37 -34.21 0.07
N ASN A 244 12.58 -34.74 0.19
CA ASN A 244 13.43 -35.17 -0.94
C ASN A 244 13.91 -34.00 -1.86
N ALA A 245 14.12 -32.82 -1.29
CA ALA A 245 14.69 -31.69 -2.03
C ALA A 245 16.12 -31.99 -2.52
N SER A 246 16.46 -31.44 -3.69
CA SER A 246 17.78 -31.53 -4.27
C SER A 246 18.59 -30.28 -3.98
N ASP A 247 19.93 -30.41 -3.86
CA ASP A 247 20.85 -29.30 -3.74
C ASP A 247 21.16 -28.59 -5.08
N LEU A 248 20.66 -29.10 -6.19
CA LEU A 248 20.88 -28.56 -7.54
C LEU A 248 20.49 -27.08 -7.69
N PRO A 249 19.33 -26.59 -7.20
CA PRO A 249 19.00 -25.18 -7.31
C PRO A 249 20.00 -24.27 -6.58
N ALA A 250 20.47 -24.67 -5.38
CA ALA A 250 21.47 -23.92 -4.65
C ALA A 250 22.80 -23.85 -5.39
N LYS A 251 23.27 -25.01 -5.92
CA LYS A 251 24.50 -25.07 -6.74
C LYS A 251 24.40 -24.20 -7.99
N ALA A 252 23.27 -24.23 -8.69
CA ALA A 252 23.04 -23.43 -9.88
C ALA A 252 23.11 -21.91 -9.59
N LEU A 253 22.58 -21.46 -8.46
CA LEU A 253 22.69 -20.06 -8.03
C LEU A 253 24.14 -19.66 -7.73
N VAL A 254 24.92 -20.52 -7.05
CA VAL A 254 26.34 -20.30 -6.79
C VAL A 254 27.12 -20.22 -8.09
N ASP A 255 26.92 -21.18 -9.00
CA ASP A 255 27.60 -21.23 -10.31
C ASP A 255 27.24 -20.03 -11.20
N ALA A 256 26.02 -19.49 -11.05
CA ALA A 256 25.57 -18.28 -11.73
C ALA A 256 26.06 -16.97 -11.09
N GLY A 257 26.83 -17.02 -9.99
CA GLY A 257 27.42 -15.87 -9.33
C GLY A 257 26.40 -14.99 -8.59
N TYR A 258 25.41 -15.60 -7.94
CA TYR A 258 24.52 -14.87 -7.04
C TYR A 258 25.25 -14.44 -5.78
N ASP A 259 24.91 -13.24 -5.29
CA ASP A 259 25.53 -12.61 -4.11
C ASP A 259 25.04 -13.25 -2.79
N GLY A 260 23.86 -13.88 -2.81
CA GLY A 260 23.29 -14.54 -1.64
C GLY A 260 22.22 -15.57 -1.98
N ILE A 261 21.97 -16.45 -1.03
CA ILE A 261 20.89 -17.45 -1.10
C ILE A 261 20.07 -17.40 0.20
N VAL A 262 18.77 -17.30 0.05
CA VAL A 262 17.83 -17.54 1.14
C VAL A 262 17.34 -18.98 1.06
N SER A 263 17.67 -19.78 2.07
CA SER A 263 17.13 -21.13 2.21
C SER A 263 15.78 -21.07 2.94
N ALA A 264 14.70 -21.35 2.19
CA ALA A 264 13.37 -21.42 2.75
C ALA A 264 13.12 -22.84 3.31
N GLY A 265 13.50 -23.04 4.57
CA GLY A 265 13.41 -24.35 5.25
C GLY A 265 11.99 -24.75 5.60
N VAL A 266 11.78 -26.02 5.92
CA VAL A 266 10.53 -26.55 6.41
C VAL A 266 10.45 -26.49 7.93
N GLY A 267 9.22 -26.50 8.48
CA GLY A 267 9.01 -26.40 9.93
C GLY A 267 9.62 -25.13 10.50
N ASN A 268 10.54 -25.23 11.42
CA ASN A 268 11.24 -24.11 12.05
C ASN A 268 12.60 -23.80 11.38
N GLY A 269 12.66 -23.90 10.07
CA GLY A 269 13.86 -23.57 9.26
C GLY A 269 14.76 -24.77 8.96
N ASN A 270 14.24 -26.00 9.02
CA ASN A 270 15.03 -27.19 8.69
C ASN A 270 15.27 -27.28 7.17
N LEU A 271 16.45 -27.79 6.81
CA LEU A 271 16.93 -28.00 5.43
C LEU A 271 16.76 -29.46 5.03
#